data_81fb44ccba0876eb644c8f28175af46e
#
_entry.id   81fb44ccba0876eb644c8f28175af46e
#
_cell.length_a   1.000
_cell.length_b   1.000
_cell.length_c   1.000
_cell.angle_alpha   90.00
_cell.angle_beta   90.00
_cell.angle_gamma   90.00
#
_symmetry.space_group_name_H-M   'P 1'
#
loop_
_entity.id
_entity.type
_entity.pdbx_description
1 polymer ?
#
loop_
_entity_poly.entity_id
_entity_poly.type
_entity_poly.pdbx_seq_one_letter_code
_entity_poly.pdbx_strand_id
1 'polypeptide(L)'
;MQETANEMQARLLEVIAHADFDVLAGLYAFAPLTDGATPRKDSLASVRDGGVWSELVPVDDTAAPMAFRIFSFHFDPGLDTTGFVGWLHSHLTRSTDTEHIVLCGRSAGGGPGRIFSYWGCPAPNATGVIADVRALIERGQRPQRPHIGPDGGCLLCEAATGIPRLLIVAESTGAIAVLNAGEPSSAGHCVFFPRRHTPNLHDLDDAEMTDVFSLVRRVAIALELDQYNVLQNNGARAGQTVFHAHVHLIPKPTATTGLMVLPGTASADQTGVAERIRNRLVTMRPS
;
A
#
# COMPACT_ATOMS: atom_id res chain seq x y z
N MET A 1 -8.03 2.67 -20.95
CA MET A 1 -6.89 2.00 -20.29
C MET A 1 -7.35 1.62 -18.89
N GLN A 2 -7.04 0.42 -18.43
CA GLN A 2 -7.41 0.00 -17.09
C GLN A 2 -6.32 0.50 -16.13
N GLU A 3 -6.72 1.13 -15.03
CA GLU A 3 -5.83 1.63 -13.99
C GLU A 3 -5.00 0.47 -13.40
N THR A 4 -3.69 0.68 -13.24
CA THR A 4 -2.81 -0.30 -12.60
C THR A 4 -2.98 -0.28 -11.08
N ALA A 5 -2.55 -1.34 -10.39
CA ALA A 5 -2.61 -1.41 -8.91
C ALA A 5 -1.85 -0.25 -8.23
N ASN A 6 -0.72 0.20 -8.81
CA ASN A 6 0.06 1.30 -8.26
C ASN A 6 -0.58 2.67 -8.53
N GLU A 7 -1.16 2.88 -9.72
CA GLU A 7 -1.94 4.08 -10.01
C GLU A 7 -3.15 4.18 -9.09
N MET A 8 -3.86 3.07 -8.88
CA MET A 8 -4.96 2.99 -7.91
C MET A 8 -4.49 3.32 -6.49
N GLN A 9 -3.37 2.76 -6.05
CA GLN A 9 -2.82 3.04 -4.72
C GLN A 9 -2.43 4.51 -4.55
N ALA A 10 -1.77 5.11 -5.53
CA ALA A 10 -1.41 6.53 -5.51
C ALA A 10 -2.65 7.42 -5.45
N ARG A 11 -3.65 7.15 -6.31
CA ARG A 11 -4.93 7.87 -6.30
C ARG A 11 -5.66 7.72 -4.98
N LEU A 12 -5.73 6.52 -4.41
CA LEU A 12 -6.46 6.29 -3.15
C LEU A 12 -5.74 6.88 -1.93
N LEU A 13 -4.42 7.00 -1.95
CA LEU A 13 -3.67 7.79 -0.97
C LEU A 13 -3.98 9.28 -1.08
N GLU A 14 -4.12 9.81 -2.30
CA GLU A 14 -4.56 11.19 -2.51
C GLU A 14 -6.01 11.39 -2.04
N VAL A 15 -6.89 10.44 -2.34
CA VAL A 15 -8.31 10.46 -1.90
C VAL A 15 -8.42 10.50 -0.38
N ILE A 16 -7.70 9.64 0.36
CA ILE A 16 -7.76 9.63 1.83
C ILE A 16 -7.16 10.90 2.44
N ALA A 17 -6.15 11.49 1.80
CA ALA A 17 -5.52 12.74 2.24
C ALA A 17 -6.45 13.95 2.18
N HIS A 18 -7.41 13.94 1.25
CA HIS A 18 -8.39 15.00 1.05
C HIS A 18 -9.76 14.69 1.65
N ALA A 19 -9.92 13.54 2.29
CA ALA A 19 -11.16 13.18 2.98
C ALA A 19 -11.26 13.94 4.31
N ASP A 20 -12.48 14.39 4.66
CA ASP A 20 -12.75 14.79 6.04
C ASP A 20 -12.85 13.52 6.90
N PHE A 21 -11.86 13.35 7.78
CA PHE A 21 -11.77 12.20 8.69
C PHE A 21 -12.22 12.62 10.09
N ASP A 22 -13.16 11.86 10.67
CA ASP A 22 -13.64 12.06 12.03
C ASP A 22 -13.73 10.74 12.80
N VAL A 23 -13.59 10.81 14.11
CA VAL A 23 -13.77 9.69 15.03
C VAL A 23 -14.93 10.01 15.96
N LEU A 24 -16.02 9.28 15.83
CA LEU A 24 -17.23 9.55 16.58
C LEU A 24 -17.00 9.33 18.09
N ALA A 25 -17.65 10.16 18.90
CA ALA A 25 -17.56 10.04 20.37
C ALA A 25 -18.26 8.75 20.85
N GLY A 26 -17.75 8.18 21.92
CA GLY A 26 -18.35 6.99 22.55
C GLY A 26 -18.11 5.69 21.78
N LEU A 27 -18.80 4.67 22.17
CA LEU A 27 -18.84 3.36 21.54
C LEU A 27 -20.23 3.11 20.95
N TYR A 28 -20.30 2.19 20.00
CA TYR A 28 -21.54 1.82 19.32
C TYR A 28 -21.71 0.30 19.35
N ALA A 29 -22.97 -0.15 19.43
CA ALA A 29 -23.31 -1.57 19.32
C ALA A 29 -24.59 -1.76 18.53
N PHE A 30 -24.76 -2.93 17.94
CA PHE A 30 -26.03 -3.32 17.36
C PHE A 30 -27.02 -3.70 18.45
N ALA A 31 -28.17 -3.04 18.46
CA ALA A 31 -29.31 -3.33 19.31
C ALA A 31 -30.51 -3.77 18.46
N PRO A 32 -31.30 -4.78 18.89
CA PRO A 32 -32.51 -5.18 18.17
C PRO A 32 -33.56 -4.07 18.21
N LEU A 33 -34.18 -3.79 17.06
CA LEU A 33 -35.35 -2.90 16.96
C LEU A 33 -36.61 -3.74 16.97
N THR A 34 -37.51 -3.47 17.92
CA THR A 34 -38.80 -4.16 18.01
C THR A 34 -39.65 -3.85 16.79
N ASP A 35 -40.35 -4.85 16.25
CA ASP A 35 -41.26 -4.67 15.11
C ASP A 35 -42.25 -3.52 15.34
N GLY A 36 -42.29 -2.61 14.36
CA GLY A 36 -43.14 -1.41 14.41
C GLY A 36 -42.57 -0.23 15.25
N ALA A 37 -41.44 -0.42 15.89
CA ALA A 37 -40.78 0.68 16.59
C ALA A 37 -40.11 1.68 15.61
N THR A 38 -40.10 2.95 16.00
CA THR A 38 -39.36 3.98 15.26
C THR A 38 -37.88 3.93 15.64
N PRO A 39 -36.95 3.99 14.66
CA PRO A 39 -35.53 4.10 14.94
C PRO A 39 -35.20 5.22 15.93
N ARG A 40 -34.22 5.00 16.78
CA ARG A 40 -33.73 6.01 17.72
C ARG A 40 -33.16 7.19 16.94
N LYS A 41 -33.33 8.40 17.47
CA LYS A 41 -32.82 9.63 16.82
C LYS A 41 -31.31 9.70 16.77
N ASP A 42 -30.62 9.00 17.66
CA ASP A 42 -29.17 8.87 17.76
C ASP A 42 -28.64 7.60 17.11
N SER A 43 -29.47 6.83 16.41
CA SER A 43 -29.07 5.67 15.63
C SER A 43 -28.23 6.12 14.42
N LEU A 44 -27.05 5.53 14.27
CA LEU A 44 -26.16 5.77 13.13
C LEU A 44 -26.67 5.05 11.87
N ALA A 45 -27.24 3.87 12.04
CA ALA A 45 -27.80 3.06 10.96
C ALA A 45 -28.84 2.07 11.47
N SER A 46 -29.74 1.67 10.56
CA SER A 46 -30.67 0.56 10.80
C SER A 46 -30.48 -0.46 9.69
N VAL A 47 -30.33 -1.73 10.06
CA VAL A 47 -30.08 -2.85 9.14
C VAL A 47 -31.18 -3.91 9.35
N ARG A 48 -31.71 -4.44 8.25
CA ARG A 48 -32.65 -5.55 8.27
C ARG A 48 -31.98 -6.83 7.79
N ASP A 49 -31.96 -7.83 8.66
CA ASP A 49 -31.48 -9.16 8.34
C ASP A 49 -32.54 -10.22 8.68
N GLY A 50 -32.89 -11.07 7.72
CA GLY A 50 -33.84 -12.17 7.92
C GLY A 50 -35.22 -11.78 8.50
N GLY A 51 -35.63 -10.52 8.37
CA GLY A 51 -36.88 -10.00 8.96
C GLY A 51 -36.68 -9.33 10.32
N VAL A 52 -35.53 -9.41 10.92
CA VAL A 52 -35.14 -8.72 12.17
C VAL A 52 -34.49 -7.39 11.84
N TRP A 53 -34.94 -6.32 12.50
CA TRP A 53 -34.28 -5.03 12.42
C TRP A 53 -33.28 -4.86 13.57
N SER A 54 -32.12 -4.32 13.26
CA SER A 54 -31.10 -3.94 14.22
C SER A 54 -30.65 -2.51 13.97
N GLU A 55 -30.36 -1.79 15.03
CA GLU A 55 -29.84 -0.42 14.99
C GLU A 55 -28.43 -0.37 15.53
N LEU A 56 -27.55 0.38 14.85
CA LEU A 56 -26.23 0.75 15.37
C LEU A 56 -26.38 2.02 16.21
N VAL A 57 -26.30 1.89 17.51
CA VAL A 57 -26.59 2.95 18.48
C VAL A 57 -25.44 3.21 19.43
N PRO A 58 -25.30 4.45 19.96
CA PRO A 58 -24.35 4.73 21.04
C PRO A 58 -24.62 3.87 22.26
N VAL A 59 -23.55 3.41 22.91
CA VAL A 59 -23.58 2.66 24.18
C VAL A 59 -22.57 3.21 25.17
N ASP A 60 -22.93 3.23 26.45
CA ASP A 60 -22.05 3.72 27.53
C ASP A 60 -21.16 2.61 28.09
N ASP A 61 -21.43 1.36 27.76
CA ASP A 61 -20.78 0.20 28.37
C ASP A 61 -19.74 -0.42 27.44
N THR A 62 -18.49 -0.43 27.90
CA THR A 62 -17.39 -1.14 27.23
C THR A 62 -17.54 -2.67 27.31
N ALA A 63 -18.44 -3.18 28.17
CA ALA A 63 -18.77 -4.60 28.30
C ALA A 63 -19.89 -5.06 27.35
N ALA A 64 -20.46 -4.17 26.51
CA ALA A 64 -21.40 -4.58 25.50
C ALA A 64 -20.72 -5.62 24.58
N PRO A 65 -21.32 -6.81 24.37
CA PRO A 65 -20.77 -7.79 23.45
C PRO A 65 -20.62 -7.14 22.08
N MET A 66 -19.40 -7.06 21.56
CA MET A 66 -19.07 -6.43 20.28
C MET A 66 -19.38 -4.91 20.23
N ALA A 67 -18.81 -4.14 21.16
CA ALA A 67 -18.80 -2.69 21.04
C ALA A 67 -17.76 -2.23 19.99
N PHE A 68 -18.14 -1.25 19.18
CA PHE A 68 -17.33 -0.70 18.10
C PHE A 68 -16.97 0.76 18.37
N ARG A 69 -15.74 1.13 18.05
CA ARG A 69 -15.37 2.53 17.81
C ARG A 69 -15.66 2.85 16.35
N ILE A 70 -16.40 3.93 16.12
CA ILE A 70 -16.74 4.37 14.77
C ILE A 70 -15.85 5.53 14.34
N PHE A 71 -15.37 5.47 13.11
CA PHE A 71 -14.73 6.58 12.41
C PHE A 71 -15.33 6.74 11.01
N SER A 72 -15.18 7.90 10.43
CA SER A 72 -15.81 8.22 9.15
C SER A 72 -14.91 9.00 8.21
N PHE A 73 -15.17 8.82 6.92
CA PHE A 73 -14.64 9.65 5.86
C PHE A 73 -15.79 10.29 5.10
N HIS A 74 -15.63 11.58 4.80
CA HIS A 74 -16.51 12.29 3.91
C HIS A 74 -15.69 12.85 2.75
N PHE A 75 -16.12 12.55 1.53
CA PHE A 75 -15.40 12.87 0.31
C PHE A 75 -16.12 13.95 -0.48
N ASP A 76 -15.35 14.90 -1.02
CA ASP A 76 -15.89 15.88 -1.94
C ASP A 76 -16.33 15.22 -3.26
N PRO A 77 -17.39 15.74 -3.92
CA PRO A 77 -17.98 15.12 -5.11
C PRO A 77 -17.03 14.96 -6.31
N GLY A 78 -15.92 15.69 -6.32
CA GLY A 78 -14.90 15.64 -7.38
C GLY A 78 -13.86 14.54 -7.22
N LEU A 79 -13.82 13.86 -6.07
CA LEU A 79 -12.84 12.80 -5.80
C LEU A 79 -13.32 11.46 -6.36
N ASP A 80 -12.43 10.76 -7.08
CA ASP A 80 -12.71 9.40 -7.53
C ASP A 80 -12.41 8.38 -6.41
N THR A 81 -13.45 8.02 -5.68
CA THR A 81 -13.40 7.07 -4.56
C THR A 81 -13.52 5.60 -4.99
N THR A 82 -13.48 5.31 -6.30
CA THR A 82 -13.60 3.94 -6.82
C THR A 82 -12.52 3.03 -6.21
N GLY A 83 -12.96 1.93 -5.59
CA GLY A 83 -12.05 0.97 -4.95
C GLY A 83 -11.60 1.33 -3.52
N PHE A 84 -11.95 2.52 -2.99
CA PHE A 84 -11.52 2.99 -1.67
C PHE A 84 -11.82 2.01 -0.54
N VAL A 85 -13.06 1.50 -0.47
CA VAL A 85 -13.48 0.57 0.58
C VAL A 85 -12.64 -0.71 0.56
N GLY A 86 -12.50 -1.34 -0.59
CA GLY A 86 -11.71 -2.57 -0.74
C GLY A 86 -10.22 -2.36 -0.42
N TRP A 87 -9.67 -1.24 -0.86
CA TRP A 87 -8.28 -0.86 -0.60
C TRP A 87 -8.03 -0.63 0.90
N LEU A 88 -8.84 0.19 1.56
CA LEU A 88 -8.68 0.48 2.98
C LEU A 88 -8.94 -0.76 3.85
N HIS A 89 -9.99 -1.54 3.54
CA HIS A 89 -10.27 -2.81 4.23
C HIS A 89 -9.06 -3.76 4.14
N SER A 90 -8.52 -3.95 2.93
CA SER A 90 -7.34 -4.80 2.72
C SER A 90 -6.11 -4.30 3.45
N HIS A 91 -5.93 -2.98 3.57
CA HIS A 91 -4.83 -2.39 4.34
C HIS A 91 -5.01 -2.67 5.84
N LEU A 92 -6.15 -2.31 6.40
CA LEU A 92 -6.43 -2.43 7.84
C LEU A 92 -6.43 -3.89 8.31
N THR A 93 -7.01 -4.82 7.54
CA THR A 93 -6.99 -6.25 7.89
C THR A 93 -5.56 -6.79 7.95
N ARG A 94 -4.67 -6.36 7.04
CA ARG A 94 -3.27 -6.80 7.05
C ARG A 94 -2.45 -6.20 8.20
N SER A 95 -2.72 -4.94 8.56
CA SER A 95 -1.93 -4.23 9.59
C SER A 95 -2.42 -4.50 11.00
N THR A 96 -3.70 -4.78 11.19
CA THR A 96 -4.32 -4.87 12.52
C THR A 96 -4.95 -6.23 12.83
N ASP A 97 -5.03 -7.14 11.84
CA ASP A 97 -5.73 -8.45 11.92
C ASP A 97 -7.14 -8.32 12.54
N THR A 98 -7.89 -7.31 12.09
CA THR A 98 -9.17 -6.92 12.69
C THR A 98 -10.26 -6.88 11.64
N GLU A 99 -11.43 -7.42 11.96
CA GLU A 99 -12.65 -7.28 11.16
C GLU A 99 -13.25 -5.88 11.32
N HIS A 100 -13.86 -5.38 10.25
CA HIS A 100 -14.46 -4.05 10.21
C HIS A 100 -15.88 -4.12 9.68
N ILE A 101 -16.80 -3.35 10.28
CA ILE A 101 -18.09 -3.04 9.66
C ILE A 101 -17.94 -1.77 8.82
N VAL A 102 -18.56 -1.73 7.66
CA VAL A 102 -18.51 -0.58 6.76
C VAL A 102 -19.91 -0.22 6.27
N LEU A 103 -20.26 1.06 6.41
CA LEU A 103 -21.52 1.63 5.94
C LEU A 103 -21.20 2.76 4.98
N CYS A 104 -21.62 2.64 3.71
CA CYS A 104 -21.36 3.65 2.70
C CYS A 104 -22.64 4.22 2.13
N GLY A 105 -22.59 5.50 1.73
CA GLY A 105 -23.74 6.15 1.13
C GLY A 105 -23.41 7.54 0.58
N ARG A 106 -24.47 8.24 0.20
CA ARG A 106 -24.41 9.65 -0.18
C ARG A 106 -25.35 10.45 0.71
N SER A 107 -24.91 11.62 1.17
CA SER A 107 -25.77 12.52 1.92
C SER A 107 -26.84 13.12 0.99
N ALA A 108 -28.09 13.14 1.46
CA ALA A 108 -29.25 13.64 0.70
C ALA A 108 -29.45 15.17 0.81
N GLY A 109 -28.54 15.91 1.40
CA GLY A 109 -28.67 17.35 1.60
C GLY A 109 -28.30 18.17 0.36
N GLY A 110 -29.23 18.91 -0.15
CA GLY A 110 -29.34 20.03 -1.12
C GLY A 110 -28.11 20.47 -1.95
N GLY A 111 -27.35 19.54 -2.51
CA GLY A 111 -26.20 19.78 -3.40
C GLY A 111 -25.72 18.48 -4.03
N PRO A 112 -24.65 18.44 -4.81
CA PRO A 112 -24.02 17.20 -5.23
C PRO A 112 -23.59 16.47 -3.96
N GLY A 113 -24.41 15.51 -3.49
CA GLY A 113 -24.27 14.86 -2.19
C GLY A 113 -22.88 14.30 -1.95
N ARG A 114 -22.27 14.64 -0.83
CA ARG A 114 -20.97 14.10 -0.42
C ARG A 114 -21.07 12.58 -0.24
N ILE A 115 -20.08 11.87 -0.72
CA ILE A 115 -19.95 10.43 -0.46
C ILE A 115 -19.42 10.29 0.97
N PHE A 116 -19.98 9.35 1.72
CA PHE A 116 -19.47 9.03 3.06
C PHE A 116 -19.21 7.53 3.21
N SER A 117 -18.30 7.19 4.10
CA SER A 117 -18.14 5.84 4.62
C SER A 117 -17.88 5.87 6.12
N TYR A 118 -18.70 5.16 6.87
CA TYR A 118 -18.52 4.90 8.30
C TYR A 118 -17.89 3.53 8.48
N TRP A 119 -16.91 3.48 9.35
CA TRP A 119 -16.13 2.28 9.65
C TRP A 119 -16.22 1.99 11.14
N GLY A 120 -16.56 0.76 11.49
CA GLY A 120 -16.54 0.31 12.88
C GLY A 120 -15.46 -0.73 13.06
N CYS A 121 -14.59 -0.52 14.04
CA CYS A 121 -13.62 -1.51 14.49
C CYS A 121 -13.94 -1.92 15.93
N PRO A 122 -13.69 -3.18 16.34
CA PRO A 122 -13.88 -3.61 17.73
C PRO A 122 -13.14 -2.69 18.69
N ALA A 123 -13.80 -2.32 19.80
CA ALA A 123 -13.28 -1.34 20.75
C ALA A 123 -11.86 -1.63 21.26
N PRO A 124 -11.46 -2.90 21.56
CA PRO A 124 -10.11 -3.21 21.99
C PRO A 124 -9.02 -2.87 20.97
N ASN A 125 -9.34 -2.93 19.66
CA ASN A 125 -8.40 -2.71 18.56
C ASN A 125 -8.39 -1.25 18.07
N ALA A 126 -9.32 -0.42 18.56
CA ALA A 126 -9.61 0.90 18.01
C ALA A 126 -8.41 1.85 17.99
N THR A 127 -7.60 1.85 19.05
CA THR A 127 -6.42 2.74 19.12
C THR A 127 -5.43 2.45 18.01
N GLY A 128 -5.12 1.18 17.75
CA GLY A 128 -4.21 0.77 16.69
C GLY A 128 -4.77 1.07 15.29
N VAL A 129 -6.03 0.73 15.05
CA VAL A 129 -6.71 0.98 13.76
C VAL A 129 -6.75 2.47 13.44
N ILE A 130 -7.14 3.32 14.40
CA ILE A 130 -7.22 4.78 14.19
C ILE A 130 -5.84 5.38 13.97
N ALA A 131 -4.81 4.89 14.68
CA ALA A 131 -3.44 5.33 14.48
C ALA A 131 -2.95 4.98 13.05
N ASP A 132 -3.26 3.80 12.57
CA ASP A 132 -2.90 3.35 11.22
C ASP A 132 -3.61 4.16 10.13
N VAL A 133 -4.91 4.44 10.30
CA VAL A 133 -5.66 5.34 9.41
C VAL A 133 -5.05 6.75 9.36
N ARG A 134 -4.68 7.31 10.52
CA ARG A 134 -4.03 8.64 10.57
C ARG A 134 -2.68 8.64 9.87
N ALA A 135 -1.90 7.58 10.04
CA ALA A 135 -0.63 7.41 9.31
C ALA A 135 -0.83 7.36 7.79
N LEU A 136 -1.90 6.71 7.30
CA LEU A 136 -2.26 6.73 5.87
C LEU A 136 -2.62 8.14 5.38
N ILE A 137 -3.42 8.89 6.16
CA ILE A 137 -3.79 10.28 5.84
C ILE A 137 -2.54 11.15 5.77
N GLU A 138 -1.69 11.10 6.77
CA GLU A 138 -0.42 11.83 6.80
C GLU A 138 0.49 11.47 5.62
N ARG A 139 0.54 10.19 5.26
CA ARG A 139 1.29 9.71 4.11
C ARG A 139 0.75 10.28 2.80
N GLY A 140 -0.55 10.33 2.62
CA GLY A 140 -1.18 10.92 1.44
C GLY A 140 -1.03 12.45 1.37
N GLN A 141 -0.97 13.13 2.53
CA GLN A 141 -0.74 14.57 2.64
C GLN A 141 0.73 14.97 2.41
N ARG A 142 1.67 14.04 2.59
CA ARG A 142 3.07 14.33 2.23
C ARG A 142 3.11 14.60 0.74
N PRO A 143 3.68 15.75 0.31
CA PRO A 143 3.87 15.98 -1.11
C PRO A 143 4.60 14.75 -1.66
N GLN A 144 3.96 14.07 -2.62
CA GLN A 144 4.61 13.03 -3.43
C GLN A 144 5.78 13.75 -4.10
N ARG A 145 6.94 13.79 -3.41
CA ARG A 145 8.14 14.30 -4.05
C ARG A 145 8.39 13.37 -5.22
N PRO A 146 8.40 13.89 -6.46
CA PRO A 146 8.94 13.10 -7.54
C PRO A 146 10.32 12.62 -7.04
N HIS A 147 10.67 11.37 -7.26
CA HIS A 147 11.98 10.82 -6.91
C HIS A 147 13.07 11.44 -7.80
N ILE A 148 12.98 12.72 -8.00
CA ILE A 148 13.85 13.65 -8.69
C ILE A 148 14.53 14.44 -7.57
N GLY A 149 15.82 14.50 -7.54
CA GLY A 149 16.56 15.35 -6.61
C GLY A 149 16.12 16.82 -6.70
N PRO A 150 16.47 17.68 -5.74
CA PRO A 150 16.01 19.05 -5.67
C PRO A 150 16.31 19.87 -6.92
N ASP A 151 17.28 19.45 -7.73
CA ASP A 151 17.68 20.11 -8.98
C ASP A 151 17.12 19.43 -10.24
N GLY A 152 16.12 18.56 -10.09
CA GLY A 152 15.56 17.77 -11.19
C GLY A 152 16.40 16.54 -11.57
N GLY A 153 17.44 16.21 -10.80
CA GLY A 153 18.32 15.06 -10.99
C GLY A 153 17.74 13.76 -10.41
N CYS A 154 18.39 12.65 -10.74
CA CYS A 154 18.04 11.33 -10.20
C CYS A 154 18.57 11.17 -8.77
N LEU A 155 17.70 10.86 -7.81
CA LEU A 155 18.05 10.64 -6.40
C LEU A 155 19.15 9.58 -6.20
N LEU A 156 19.13 8.51 -7.01
CA LEU A 156 20.15 7.44 -6.93
C LEU A 156 21.48 7.88 -7.52
N CYS A 157 21.47 8.71 -8.56
CA CYS A 157 22.70 9.34 -9.07
C CYS A 157 23.32 10.29 -8.03
N GLU A 158 22.49 11.06 -7.33
CA GLU A 158 22.97 11.94 -6.26
C GLU A 158 23.62 11.13 -5.12
N ALA A 159 23.05 10.00 -4.74
CA ALA A 159 23.65 9.09 -3.77
C ALA A 159 25.02 8.57 -4.25
N ALA A 160 25.14 8.27 -5.54
CA ALA A 160 26.41 7.81 -6.14
C ALA A 160 27.52 8.88 -6.12
N THR A 161 27.19 10.17 -6.04
CA THR A 161 28.14 11.29 -5.93
C THR A 161 28.50 11.65 -4.50
N GLY A 162 27.99 10.91 -3.49
CA GLY A 162 28.34 11.10 -2.09
C GLY A 162 27.54 12.17 -1.36
N ILE A 163 26.42 12.62 -1.92
CA ILE A 163 25.49 13.52 -1.23
C ILE A 163 24.81 12.75 -0.09
N PRO A 164 24.91 13.15 1.19
CA PRO A 164 24.57 12.30 2.35
C PRO A 164 23.07 12.25 2.65
N ARG A 165 22.22 11.97 1.65
CA ARG A 165 20.75 11.82 1.84
C ARG A 165 20.29 10.39 1.99
N LEU A 166 21.10 9.43 1.56
CA LEU A 166 20.80 8.00 1.66
C LEU A 166 21.82 7.32 2.55
N LEU A 167 21.38 6.35 3.34
CA LEU A 167 22.23 5.55 4.18
C LEU A 167 22.90 4.46 3.33
N ILE A 168 24.11 4.72 2.84
CA ILE A 168 24.90 3.72 2.10
C ILE A 168 25.34 2.64 3.09
N VAL A 169 25.03 1.38 2.78
CA VAL A 169 25.37 0.21 3.60
C VAL A 169 26.47 -0.65 2.97
N ALA A 170 26.62 -0.61 1.65
CA ALA A 170 27.69 -1.31 0.94
C ALA A 170 27.92 -0.69 -0.44
N GLU A 171 29.14 -0.86 -0.96
CA GLU A 171 29.54 -0.40 -2.28
C GLU A 171 30.44 -1.42 -2.98
N SER A 172 30.43 -1.39 -4.32
CA SER A 172 31.42 -2.01 -5.21
C SER A 172 31.89 -0.98 -6.24
N THR A 173 32.72 -1.40 -7.17
CA THR A 173 33.20 -0.55 -8.27
C THR A 173 32.03 -0.05 -9.13
N GLY A 174 31.07 -0.90 -9.44
CA GLY A 174 29.96 -0.61 -10.36
C GLY A 174 28.61 -0.41 -9.68
N ALA A 175 28.43 -0.69 -8.37
CA ALA A 175 27.14 -0.64 -7.72
C ALA A 175 27.18 -0.09 -6.29
N ILE A 176 26.01 0.35 -5.82
CA ILE A 176 25.79 0.91 -4.48
C ILE A 176 24.59 0.23 -3.86
N ALA A 177 24.63 0.00 -2.55
CA ALA A 177 23.55 -0.47 -1.70
C ALA A 177 23.21 0.57 -0.65
N VAL A 178 21.94 0.96 -0.56
CA VAL A 178 21.43 1.91 0.44
C VAL A 178 20.30 1.28 1.26
N LEU A 179 20.18 1.70 2.50
CA LEU A 179 19.00 1.38 3.29
C LEU A 179 17.79 2.17 2.77
N ASN A 180 16.64 1.52 2.59
CA ASN A 180 15.42 2.22 2.24
C ASN A 180 14.89 2.97 3.47
N ALA A 181 15.20 4.25 3.56
CA ALA A 181 14.85 5.09 4.70
C ALA A 181 13.47 5.79 4.55
N GLY A 182 12.86 5.74 3.35
CA GLY A 182 11.57 6.40 3.09
C GLY A 182 10.40 5.61 3.68
N GLU A 183 10.05 4.53 3.03
CA GLU A 183 8.95 3.62 3.43
C GLU A 183 9.41 2.17 3.29
N PRO A 184 10.17 1.66 4.25
CA PRO A 184 10.64 0.30 4.20
C PRO A 184 9.46 -0.67 4.37
N SER A 185 9.39 -1.69 3.50
CA SER A 185 8.39 -2.78 3.64
C SER A 185 8.66 -3.66 4.87
N SER A 186 9.91 -3.64 5.37
CA SER A 186 10.34 -4.30 6.60
C SER A 186 11.67 -3.72 7.07
N ALA A 187 12.06 -3.97 8.32
CA ALA A 187 13.38 -3.60 8.84
C ALA A 187 14.47 -4.25 7.99
N GLY A 188 15.50 -3.51 7.61
CA GLY A 188 16.58 -3.98 6.75
C GLY A 188 16.26 -3.99 5.25
N HIS A 189 15.14 -3.40 4.81
CA HIS A 189 14.84 -3.22 3.39
C HIS A 189 15.91 -2.36 2.74
N CYS A 190 16.68 -2.93 1.81
CA CYS A 190 17.77 -2.28 1.07
C CYS A 190 17.42 -2.13 -0.40
N VAL A 191 18.02 -1.11 -1.03
CA VAL A 191 17.94 -0.83 -2.47
C VAL A 191 19.33 -0.85 -3.06
N PHE A 192 19.51 -1.54 -4.17
CA PHE A 192 20.78 -1.76 -4.87
C PHE A 192 20.66 -1.21 -6.29
N PHE A 193 21.65 -0.46 -6.75
CA PHE A 193 21.60 0.15 -8.07
C PHE A 193 23.01 0.32 -8.65
N PRO A 194 23.16 0.33 -9.99
CA PRO A 194 24.42 0.61 -10.65
C PRO A 194 24.81 2.07 -10.45
N ARG A 195 26.11 2.38 -10.48
CA ARG A 195 26.60 3.77 -10.45
C ARG A 195 26.22 4.54 -11.70
N ARG A 196 26.20 3.86 -12.84
CA ARG A 196 25.77 4.45 -14.11
C ARG A 196 24.25 4.60 -14.15
N HIS A 197 23.78 5.76 -14.57
CA HIS A 197 22.34 5.99 -14.74
C HIS A 197 21.81 5.18 -15.91
N THR A 198 20.98 4.21 -15.62
CA THR A 198 20.32 3.34 -16.59
C THR A 198 18.88 3.12 -16.12
N PRO A 199 17.85 3.34 -16.94
CA PRO A 199 16.47 3.27 -16.46
C PRO A 199 15.98 1.86 -16.16
N ASN A 200 16.41 0.84 -16.92
CA ASN A 200 15.85 -0.52 -16.82
C ASN A 200 16.95 -1.58 -16.62
N LEU A 201 16.51 -2.74 -16.14
CA LEU A 201 17.40 -3.89 -15.93
C LEU A 201 18.09 -4.35 -17.23
N HIS A 202 17.39 -4.35 -18.34
CA HIS A 202 17.90 -4.81 -19.64
C HIS A 202 18.85 -3.81 -20.31
N ASP A 203 19.06 -2.65 -19.74
CA ASP A 203 20.03 -1.65 -20.17
C ASP A 203 21.36 -1.78 -19.41
N LEU A 204 21.44 -2.67 -18.41
CA LEU A 204 22.68 -2.98 -17.69
C LEU A 204 23.56 -3.91 -18.53
N ASP A 205 24.86 -3.70 -18.43
CA ASP A 205 25.82 -4.70 -18.94
C ASP A 205 26.05 -5.83 -17.91
N ASP A 206 26.75 -6.89 -18.33
CA ASP A 206 26.99 -8.08 -17.50
C ASP A 206 27.82 -7.77 -16.25
N ALA A 207 28.74 -6.81 -16.31
CA ALA A 207 29.57 -6.39 -15.17
C ALA A 207 28.71 -5.64 -14.13
N GLU A 208 27.89 -4.70 -14.57
CA GLU A 208 26.94 -3.99 -13.69
C GLU A 208 25.92 -4.93 -13.06
N MET A 209 25.39 -5.87 -13.85
CA MET A 209 24.49 -6.90 -13.34
C MET A 209 25.18 -7.73 -12.24
N THR A 210 26.43 -8.17 -12.50
CA THR A 210 27.23 -8.92 -11.54
C THR A 210 27.48 -8.11 -10.27
N ASP A 211 27.84 -6.86 -10.38
CA ASP A 211 28.11 -5.97 -9.24
C ASP A 211 26.86 -5.78 -8.36
N VAL A 212 25.71 -5.45 -8.98
CA VAL A 212 24.45 -5.26 -8.27
C VAL A 212 24.05 -6.52 -7.50
N PHE A 213 23.99 -7.69 -8.17
CA PHE A 213 23.54 -8.92 -7.51
C PHE A 213 24.57 -9.51 -6.54
N SER A 214 25.85 -9.25 -6.73
CA SER A 214 26.87 -9.57 -5.74
C SER A 214 26.68 -8.79 -4.43
N LEU A 215 26.33 -7.50 -4.52
CA LEU A 215 25.99 -6.71 -3.35
C LEU A 215 24.69 -7.21 -2.68
N VAL A 216 23.64 -7.54 -3.43
CA VAL A 216 22.40 -8.13 -2.91
C VAL A 216 22.72 -9.36 -2.06
N ARG A 217 23.50 -10.31 -2.62
CA ARG A 217 23.92 -11.52 -1.92
C ARG A 217 24.73 -11.21 -0.65
N ARG A 218 25.70 -10.29 -0.72
CA ARG A 218 26.55 -9.92 0.43
C ARG A 218 25.75 -9.32 1.56
N VAL A 219 24.79 -8.44 1.26
CA VAL A 219 23.92 -7.79 2.27
C VAL A 219 22.94 -8.79 2.85
N ALA A 220 22.37 -9.71 2.06
CA ALA A 220 21.52 -10.79 2.57
C ALA A 220 22.25 -11.67 3.60
N ILE A 221 23.51 -12.02 3.33
CA ILE A 221 24.37 -12.78 4.26
C ILE A 221 24.66 -11.94 5.51
N ALA A 222 25.01 -10.66 5.36
CA ALA A 222 25.33 -9.77 6.49
C ALA A 222 24.14 -9.51 7.41
N LEU A 223 22.92 -9.56 6.88
CA LEU A 223 21.67 -9.47 7.64
C LEU A 223 21.18 -10.82 8.16
N GLU A 224 21.92 -11.93 7.90
CA GLU A 224 21.56 -13.28 8.33
C GLU A 224 20.12 -13.70 7.89
N LEU A 225 19.74 -13.32 6.65
CA LEU A 225 18.37 -13.52 6.18
C LEU A 225 18.13 -14.97 5.73
N ASP A 226 17.18 -15.65 6.38
CA ASP A 226 16.66 -16.93 5.94
C ASP A 226 15.55 -16.79 4.89
N GLN A 227 14.71 -15.74 5.01
CA GLN A 227 13.58 -15.48 4.14
C GLN A 227 13.53 -14.01 3.72
N TYR A 228 13.47 -13.78 2.42
CA TYR A 228 13.43 -12.44 1.84
C TYR A 228 12.92 -12.47 0.41
N ASN A 229 12.43 -11.34 -0.07
CA ASN A 229 12.11 -11.14 -1.48
C ASN A 229 13.21 -10.29 -2.14
N VAL A 230 13.48 -10.59 -3.39
CA VAL A 230 14.23 -9.72 -4.30
C VAL A 230 13.26 -9.25 -5.36
N LEU A 231 13.07 -7.93 -5.47
CA LEU A 231 12.13 -7.30 -6.37
C LEU A 231 12.84 -6.27 -7.25
N GLN A 232 12.52 -6.28 -8.54
CA GLN A 232 12.97 -5.29 -9.50
C GLN A 232 11.82 -4.93 -10.43
N ASN A 233 11.56 -3.65 -10.61
CA ASN A 233 10.47 -3.13 -11.43
C ASN A 233 11.05 -2.41 -12.66
N ASN A 234 10.53 -2.72 -13.85
CA ASN A 234 10.91 -2.05 -15.09
C ASN A 234 9.71 -1.29 -15.68
N GLY A 235 9.81 0.03 -15.69
CA GLY A 235 8.78 0.92 -16.18
C GLY A 235 7.65 1.23 -15.19
N ALA A 236 6.94 2.33 -15.42
CA ALA A 236 5.90 2.83 -14.53
C ALA A 236 4.77 1.82 -14.29
N ARG A 237 4.35 1.09 -15.33
CA ARG A 237 3.29 0.06 -15.21
C ARG A 237 3.68 -1.11 -14.31
N ALA A 238 4.98 -1.37 -14.15
CA ALA A 238 5.49 -2.37 -13.23
C ALA A 238 5.76 -1.81 -11.82
N GLY A 239 5.47 -0.51 -11.59
CA GLY A 239 5.66 0.14 -10.30
C GLY A 239 7.04 0.74 -10.09
N GLN A 240 7.81 0.96 -11.16
CA GLN A 240 9.05 1.71 -11.06
C GLN A 240 8.74 3.20 -10.87
N THR A 241 9.16 3.77 -9.74
CA THR A 241 8.97 5.19 -9.40
C THR A 241 10.23 6.02 -9.60
N VAL A 242 11.41 5.42 -9.49
CA VAL A 242 12.70 6.02 -9.82
C VAL A 242 13.22 5.39 -11.11
N PHE A 243 13.35 6.17 -12.17
CA PHE A 243 13.84 5.68 -13.49
C PHE A 243 15.36 5.59 -13.51
N HIS A 244 15.90 4.82 -12.62
CA HIS A 244 17.25 4.31 -12.50
C HIS A 244 17.10 2.85 -12.08
N ALA A 245 17.67 1.92 -12.81
CA ALA A 245 17.53 0.49 -12.52
C ALA A 245 17.95 0.19 -11.08
N HIS A 246 17.08 -0.40 -10.30
CA HIS A 246 17.37 -0.74 -8.92
C HIS A 246 16.66 -2.01 -8.49
N VAL A 247 17.26 -2.72 -7.56
CA VAL A 247 16.79 -3.98 -6.99
C VAL A 247 16.53 -3.78 -5.51
N HIS A 248 15.39 -4.23 -5.04
CA HIS A 248 15.04 -4.26 -3.62
C HIS A 248 15.39 -5.62 -3.00
N LEU A 249 15.99 -5.61 -1.83
CA LEU A 249 16.09 -6.76 -0.91
C LEU A 249 15.17 -6.47 0.27
N ILE A 250 14.13 -7.28 0.42
CA ILE A 250 13.06 -7.05 1.40
C ILE A 250 13.05 -8.24 2.37
N PRO A 251 13.58 -8.09 3.60
CA PRO A 251 13.49 -9.12 4.62
C PRO A 251 12.03 -9.51 4.91
N LYS A 252 11.81 -10.79 5.17
CA LYS A 252 10.47 -11.33 5.43
C LYS A 252 10.43 -12.07 6.77
N PRO A 253 10.43 -11.33 7.89
CA PRO A 253 10.48 -11.94 9.22
C PRO A 253 9.20 -12.70 9.59
N THR A 254 8.07 -12.38 8.95
CA THR A 254 6.80 -13.11 9.08
C THR A 254 6.15 -13.31 7.72
N ALA A 255 5.15 -14.19 7.63
CA ALA A 255 4.40 -14.40 6.39
C ALA A 255 3.65 -13.14 5.90
N THR A 256 3.29 -12.23 6.80
CA THR A 256 2.50 -11.02 6.52
C THR A 256 3.32 -9.76 6.35
N THR A 257 4.60 -9.75 6.74
CA THR A 257 5.50 -8.61 6.54
C THR A 257 6.23 -8.69 5.20
N GLY A 258 6.69 -7.55 4.68
CA GLY A 258 7.40 -7.46 3.41
C GLY A 258 6.47 -7.57 2.20
N LEU A 259 7.03 -7.94 1.05
CA LEU A 259 6.29 -8.09 -0.20
C LEU A 259 5.35 -9.29 -0.16
N MET A 260 4.07 -9.07 -0.49
CA MET A 260 3.10 -10.15 -0.69
C MET A 260 3.18 -10.65 -2.14
N VAL A 261 3.31 -11.97 -2.33
CA VAL A 261 3.20 -12.58 -3.66
C VAL A 261 1.72 -12.74 -3.98
N LEU A 262 1.26 -12.12 -5.05
CA LEU A 262 -0.12 -12.30 -5.53
C LEU A 262 -0.28 -13.68 -6.16
N PRO A 263 -1.44 -14.34 -5.98
CA PRO A 263 -1.72 -15.59 -6.68
C PRO A 263 -1.68 -15.39 -8.19
N GLY A 264 -1.05 -16.31 -8.89
CA GLY A 264 -0.97 -16.28 -10.34
C GLY A 264 -2.34 -16.49 -10.99
N THR A 265 -2.54 -15.87 -12.16
CA THR A 265 -3.66 -16.20 -13.05
C THR A 265 -3.19 -17.18 -14.09
N ALA A 266 -4.04 -18.18 -14.42
CA ALA A 266 -3.73 -19.11 -15.50
C ALA A 266 -3.58 -18.35 -16.83
N SER A 267 -2.44 -18.54 -17.52
CA SER A 267 -2.24 -17.99 -18.86
C SER A 267 -2.64 -19.00 -19.92
N ALA A 268 -3.31 -18.52 -20.96
CA ALA A 268 -3.93 -19.39 -21.97
C ALA A 268 -2.94 -20.06 -22.94
N ASP A 269 -1.73 -19.53 -23.16
CA ASP A 269 -0.78 -20.07 -24.16
C ASP A 269 0.68 -19.99 -23.70
N GLN A 270 1.04 -20.78 -22.69
CA GLN A 270 2.43 -20.85 -22.21
C GLN A 270 3.39 -21.53 -23.21
N THR A 271 2.88 -22.49 -24.01
CA THR A 271 3.70 -23.18 -24.99
C THR A 271 4.15 -22.24 -26.11
N GLY A 272 3.22 -21.49 -26.69
CA GLY A 272 3.54 -20.51 -27.72
C GLY A 272 4.41 -19.36 -27.20
N VAL A 273 4.24 -18.95 -25.94
CA VAL A 273 5.15 -17.98 -25.30
C VAL A 273 6.57 -18.54 -25.20
N ALA A 274 6.73 -19.79 -24.74
CA ALA A 274 8.03 -20.42 -24.62
C ALA A 274 8.76 -20.55 -25.97
N GLU A 275 8.05 -20.90 -27.04
CA GLU A 275 8.61 -20.96 -28.40
C GLU A 275 9.08 -19.58 -28.89
N ARG A 276 8.27 -18.54 -28.70
CA ARG A 276 8.68 -17.16 -29.05
C ARG A 276 9.93 -16.72 -28.30
N ILE A 277 10.05 -17.04 -27.01
CA ILE A 277 11.25 -16.71 -26.21
C ILE A 277 12.47 -17.42 -26.80
N ARG A 278 12.41 -18.75 -27.00
CA ARG A 278 13.54 -19.53 -27.55
C ARG A 278 14.00 -18.99 -28.90
N ASN A 279 13.07 -18.70 -29.81
CA ASN A 279 13.39 -18.19 -31.14
C ASN A 279 14.08 -16.83 -31.07
N ARG A 280 13.63 -15.93 -30.17
CA ARG A 280 14.27 -14.63 -29.98
C ARG A 280 15.66 -14.73 -29.36
N LEU A 281 15.86 -15.59 -28.37
CA LEU A 281 17.17 -15.78 -27.74
C LEU A 281 18.21 -16.32 -28.71
N VAL A 282 17.84 -17.17 -29.67
CA VAL A 282 18.75 -17.66 -30.75
C VAL A 282 19.21 -16.52 -31.66
N THR A 283 18.38 -15.49 -31.86
CA THR A 283 18.69 -14.33 -32.73
C THR A 283 19.42 -13.20 -32.00
N MET A 284 19.43 -13.20 -30.68
CA MET A 284 20.19 -12.24 -29.87
C MET A 284 21.66 -12.64 -29.85
N ARG A 285 22.55 -11.71 -30.22
CA ARG A 285 24.01 -11.94 -30.05
C ARG A 285 24.29 -11.94 -28.53
N PRO A 286 25.18 -12.81 -28.03
CA PRO A 286 25.70 -12.66 -26.68
C PRO A 286 26.38 -11.30 -26.55
N SER A 287 26.00 -10.54 -25.56
CA SER A 287 26.59 -9.23 -25.20
C SER A 287 27.99 -9.37 -24.66
#